data_8ce00f49648d3eb4dd93c8c60c94bd95
#
_entry.id   8ce00f49648d3eb4dd93c8c60c94bd95
#
_cell.length_a   1.000
_cell.length_b   1.000
_cell.length_c   1.000
_cell.angle_alpha   90.00
_cell.angle_beta   90.00
_cell.angle_gamma   90.00
#
_symmetry.space_group_name_H-M   'P 1'
#
loop_
_entity.id
_entity.type
_entity.pdbx_description
1 polymer ?
#
loop_
_entity_poly.entity_id
_entity_poly.type
_entity_poly.pdbx_seq_one_letter_code
_entity_poly.pdbx_strand_id
1 'polypeptide(L)'
;YGVTYEYWDTSTESGEIKMHSLSFNPSEKKAELKLGLSNRSVTGLQPLLGMSQDADSIYEGGVIGGINGGFFSMDISEGLGIPFDFMVQDGELYTSPPVPYKGEPNPPNGCDPYCIAMYDDNTAFVDYAPHMDITFYTEDNSYTVNHINRMRMDGSYSDYCPDALVLYTDKFGASTMTDSTGGQEVVIRVKKGKVRGGDVLEGTVERLAEPGKGNTGIEDGCVVLSGCNFYKDMLRGLKPGQTVYFSFEYAQERWNNVKFAMGGVQMLIIDGWINSGLSGSSDTGGYSSLSPMTAVGVKKDGMVIMLTVDGRQPGYSKGITVYQLAQLMLEQGCYNAIHLDGGGSTTMVINDGGLKVANSPSDGAQRSLANGILLVPYDGEPDIVKDSFNTLPDTPSADNSDTGSQSGPSASQSGPAGNPESSGENAGTQSPPDSAEPTGPQTDDGTEVTDSA
;
A
#
# COMPACT_ATOMS: atom_id res chain seq x y z
N TYR A 1 11.18 -26.77 -6.10
CA TYR A 1 10.71 -25.91 -5.02
C TYR A 1 9.19 -25.96 -4.77
N GLY A 2 8.45 -26.93 -5.35
CA GLY A 2 7.00 -27.04 -5.17
C GLY A 2 6.20 -25.91 -5.84
N VAL A 3 6.79 -25.25 -6.81
CA VAL A 3 6.18 -24.20 -7.61
C VAL A 3 5.82 -24.76 -8.96
N THR A 4 4.59 -24.48 -9.43
CA THR A 4 4.10 -24.83 -10.75
C THR A 4 3.95 -23.58 -11.58
N TYR A 5 4.52 -23.56 -12.78
CA TYR A 5 4.26 -22.56 -13.80
C TYR A 5 3.36 -23.14 -14.85
N GLU A 6 2.33 -22.38 -15.25
CA GLU A 6 1.39 -22.76 -16.32
C GLU A 6 1.20 -21.60 -17.29
N TYR A 7 1.00 -21.96 -18.55
CA TYR A 7 0.69 -21.02 -19.63
C TYR A 7 -0.54 -21.49 -20.38
N TRP A 8 -1.45 -20.57 -20.64
CA TRP A 8 -2.65 -20.81 -21.46
C TRP A 8 -2.74 -19.84 -22.63
N ASP A 9 -3.03 -20.40 -23.79
CA ASP A 9 -3.43 -19.70 -25.01
C ASP A 9 -4.87 -20.08 -25.28
N THR A 10 -5.81 -19.18 -25.00
CA THR A 10 -7.24 -19.45 -25.04
C THR A 10 -8.02 -18.25 -25.53
N SER A 11 -9.34 -18.34 -25.55
CA SER A 11 -10.21 -17.24 -25.94
C SER A 11 -11.33 -17.04 -24.95
N THR A 12 -11.72 -15.79 -24.75
CA THR A 12 -12.92 -15.36 -24.04
C THR A 12 -13.92 -14.80 -25.04
N GLU A 13 -15.09 -14.38 -24.55
CA GLU A 13 -16.07 -13.64 -25.37
C GLU A 13 -15.45 -12.37 -25.99
N SER A 14 -14.42 -11.79 -25.32
CA SER A 14 -13.69 -10.61 -25.79
C SER A 14 -12.63 -10.90 -26.85
N GLY A 15 -12.27 -12.17 -27.07
CA GLY A 15 -11.30 -12.64 -28.06
C GLY A 15 -10.14 -13.43 -27.44
N GLU A 16 -9.05 -13.57 -28.21
CA GLU A 16 -7.85 -14.32 -27.81
C GLU A 16 -7.18 -13.67 -26.61
N ILE A 17 -6.79 -14.49 -25.63
CA ILE A 17 -6.04 -14.10 -24.45
C ILE A 17 -4.91 -15.09 -24.16
N LYS A 18 -3.82 -14.59 -23.66
CA LYS A 18 -2.68 -15.37 -23.16
C LYS A 18 -2.47 -15.08 -21.69
N MET A 19 -2.30 -16.14 -20.92
CA MET A 19 -2.21 -16.06 -19.46
C MET A 19 -1.02 -16.87 -18.96
N HIS A 20 -0.45 -16.41 -17.87
CA HIS A 20 0.64 -17.09 -17.17
C HIS A 20 0.33 -17.14 -15.69
N SER A 21 0.58 -18.27 -15.05
CA SER A 21 0.47 -18.36 -13.60
C SER A 21 1.67 -19.05 -12.96
N LEU A 22 1.93 -18.63 -11.72
CA LEU A 22 2.77 -19.33 -10.76
C LEU A 22 1.87 -19.74 -9.60
N SER A 23 1.97 -20.99 -9.18
CA SER A 23 1.22 -21.50 -8.03
C SER A 23 2.12 -22.28 -7.09
N PHE A 24 1.91 -22.11 -5.78
CA PHE A 24 2.66 -22.82 -4.74
C PHE A 24 1.88 -22.83 -3.43
N ASN A 25 2.19 -23.76 -2.55
CA ASN A 25 1.66 -23.77 -1.19
C ASN A 25 2.76 -23.38 -0.20
N PRO A 26 2.71 -22.18 0.40
CA PRO A 26 3.75 -21.74 1.32
C PRO A 26 3.84 -22.58 2.59
N SER A 27 2.75 -23.26 3.02
CA SER A 27 2.76 -24.16 4.17
C SER A 27 3.63 -25.41 3.97
N GLU A 28 3.97 -25.74 2.71
CA GLU A 28 4.94 -26.80 2.40
C GLU A 28 6.39 -26.42 2.74
N LYS A 29 6.65 -25.14 3.03
CA LYS A 29 7.98 -24.60 3.35
C LYS A 29 9.04 -24.94 2.31
N LYS A 30 8.68 -24.82 1.02
CA LYS A 30 9.59 -25.01 -0.11
C LYS A 30 9.90 -23.72 -0.84
N ALA A 31 8.94 -22.78 -0.81
CA ALA A 31 9.06 -21.45 -1.39
C ALA A 31 8.29 -20.45 -0.52
N GLU A 32 8.67 -19.18 -0.61
CA GLU A 32 8.02 -18.09 0.12
C GLU A 32 7.99 -16.80 -0.69
N LEU A 33 7.16 -15.85 -0.25
CA LEU A 33 7.01 -14.53 -0.86
C LEU A 33 8.00 -13.53 -0.25
N LYS A 34 8.62 -12.72 -1.11
CA LYS A 34 9.46 -11.58 -0.74
C LYS A 34 9.07 -10.34 -1.57
N LEU A 35 9.38 -9.16 -1.05
CA LEU A 35 9.21 -7.90 -1.79
C LEU A 35 10.27 -7.79 -2.88
N GLY A 36 9.84 -7.49 -4.10
CA GLY A 36 10.70 -7.01 -5.18
C GLY A 36 10.76 -5.48 -5.12
N LEU A 37 11.92 -4.92 -4.84
CA LEU A 37 12.11 -3.47 -4.72
C LEU A 37 13.39 -3.05 -5.43
N SER A 38 13.36 -1.88 -6.10
CA SER A 38 14.54 -1.29 -6.71
C SER A 38 15.59 -0.98 -5.64
N ASN A 39 16.80 -1.52 -5.80
CA ASN A 39 17.88 -1.35 -4.83
C ASN A 39 17.48 -1.68 -3.37
N ARG A 40 16.47 -2.51 -3.18
CA ARG A 40 15.91 -2.89 -1.86
C ARG A 40 15.35 -1.70 -1.07
N SER A 41 15.00 -0.63 -1.76
CA SER A 41 14.44 0.61 -1.20
C SER A 41 12.97 0.76 -1.62
N VAL A 42 12.19 1.39 -0.76
CA VAL A 42 10.81 1.80 -1.05
C VAL A 42 10.79 2.81 -2.21
N THR A 43 11.82 3.64 -2.30
CA THR A 43 11.95 4.62 -3.39
C THR A 43 12.82 4.10 -4.51
N GLY A 44 12.30 4.14 -5.72
CA GLY A 44 13.05 3.77 -6.92
C GLY A 44 12.17 3.12 -7.98
N LEU A 45 12.71 3.02 -9.17
CA LEU A 45 12.06 2.41 -10.34
C LEU A 45 13.01 1.42 -11.00
N GLN A 46 12.55 0.21 -11.22
CA GLN A 46 13.32 -0.82 -11.92
C GLN A 46 12.37 -1.81 -12.60
N PRO A 47 12.72 -2.38 -13.78
CA PRO A 47 11.99 -3.50 -14.34
C PRO A 47 11.99 -4.71 -13.39
N LEU A 48 10.89 -5.46 -13.34
CA LEU A 48 10.75 -6.62 -12.45
C LEU A 48 11.90 -7.64 -12.64
N LEU A 49 12.35 -7.84 -13.88
CA LEU A 49 13.49 -8.72 -14.14
C LEU A 49 14.76 -8.20 -13.45
N GLY A 50 14.99 -6.90 -13.43
CA GLY A 50 16.12 -6.30 -12.73
C GLY A 50 16.02 -6.49 -11.21
N MET A 51 14.84 -6.24 -10.60
CA MET A 51 14.60 -6.52 -9.19
C MET A 51 14.82 -8.00 -8.85
N SER A 52 14.39 -8.91 -9.77
CA SER A 52 14.60 -10.35 -9.61
C SER A 52 16.07 -10.73 -9.68
N GLN A 53 16.84 -10.14 -10.59
CA GLN A 53 18.28 -10.38 -10.72
C GLN A 53 19.07 -9.87 -9.51
N ASP A 54 18.71 -8.71 -8.97
CA ASP A 54 19.32 -8.17 -7.75
C ASP A 54 19.02 -9.09 -6.56
N ALA A 55 17.78 -9.55 -6.43
CA ALA A 55 17.35 -10.48 -5.39
C ALA A 55 17.98 -11.88 -5.54
N ASP A 56 18.19 -12.35 -6.77
CA ASP A 56 18.77 -13.67 -7.07
C ASP A 56 20.16 -13.87 -6.45
N SER A 57 20.91 -12.79 -6.29
CA SER A 57 22.23 -12.79 -5.65
C SER A 57 22.19 -12.79 -4.12
N ILE A 58 21.01 -12.55 -3.53
CA ILE A 58 20.84 -12.33 -2.09
C ILE A 58 20.25 -13.58 -1.42
N TYR A 59 19.20 -14.16 -2.04
CA TYR A 59 18.50 -15.30 -1.49
C TYR A 59 19.21 -16.59 -1.86
N GLU A 60 19.40 -17.49 -0.88
CA GLU A 60 19.97 -18.81 -1.12
C GLU A 60 19.05 -19.61 -2.06
N GLY A 61 19.62 -20.11 -3.15
CA GLY A 61 18.86 -20.78 -4.21
C GLY A 61 18.20 -19.85 -5.22
N GLY A 62 18.39 -18.53 -5.08
CA GLY A 62 18.01 -17.53 -6.05
C GLY A 62 16.51 -17.22 -6.09
N VAL A 63 16.06 -16.59 -7.17
CA VAL A 63 14.66 -16.26 -7.43
C VAL A 63 14.01 -17.31 -8.32
N ILE A 64 12.87 -17.84 -7.91
CA ILE A 64 12.09 -18.83 -8.68
C ILE A 64 11.23 -18.12 -9.72
N GLY A 65 10.66 -16.96 -9.37
CA GLY A 65 9.82 -16.15 -10.24
C GLY A 65 9.22 -14.96 -9.49
N GLY A 66 8.31 -14.24 -10.14
CA GLY A 66 7.63 -13.11 -9.52
C GLY A 66 6.67 -12.40 -10.46
N ILE A 67 5.87 -11.50 -9.91
CA ILE A 67 4.95 -10.63 -10.63
C ILE A 67 5.12 -9.17 -10.16
N ASN A 68 4.65 -8.22 -10.97
CA ASN A 68 4.57 -6.82 -10.55
C ASN A 68 3.67 -6.67 -9.33
N GLY A 69 3.89 -5.61 -8.55
CA GLY A 69 3.08 -5.25 -7.39
C GLY A 69 1.93 -4.32 -7.71
N GLY A 70 1.56 -3.49 -6.73
CA GLY A 70 0.44 -2.57 -6.82
C GLY A 70 0.79 -1.21 -7.43
N PHE A 71 -0.06 -0.23 -7.19
CA PHE A 71 0.10 1.12 -7.73
C PHE A 71 1.25 1.88 -7.04
N PHE A 72 1.83 2.81 -7.78
CA PHE A 72 2.89 3.68 -7.30
C PHE A 72 2.81 5.06 -7.95
N SER A 73 3.30 6.08 -7.24
CA SER A 73 3.52 7.38 -7.84
C SER A 73 4.81 7.39 -8.64
N MET A 74 4.81 8.08 -9.76
CA MET A 74 6.00 8.35 -10.54
C MET A 74 6.28 9.84 -10.54
N ASP A 75 7.41 10.25 -10.01
CA ASP A 75 8.02 11.50 -10.38
C ASP A 75 9.01 11.23 -11.52
N ILE A 76 8.52 11.44 -12.75
CA ILE A 76 9.30 11.16 -13.96
C ILE A 76 10.53 12.06 -14.05
N SER A 77 10.47 13.26 -13.45
CA SER A 77 11.57 14.22 -13.50
C SER A 77 12.79 13.77 -12.69
N GLU A 78 12.56 12.98 -11.63
CA GLU A 78 13.61 12.51 -10.74
C GLU A 78 13.85 10.99 -10.82
N GLY A 79 13.07 10.26 -11.65
CA GLY A 79 13.17 8.80 -11.76
C GLY A 79 12.74 8.07 -10.48
N LEU A 80 11.93 8.72 -9.65
CA LEU A 80 11.43 8.20 -8.40
C LEU A 80 10.11 7.47 -8.60
N GLY A 81 9.98 6.29 -7.98
CA GLY A 81 8.73 5.56 -7.82
C GLY A 81 8.51 5.26 -6.36
N ILE A 82 7.31 5.53 -5.87
CA ILE A 82 6.96 5.31 -4.47
C ILE A 82 5.65 4.52 -4.42
N PRO A 83 5.69 3.28 -3.88
CA PRO A 83 4.50 2.46 -3.75
C PRO A 83 3.44 3.12 -2.88
N PHE A 84 2.18 2.96 -3.26
CA PHE A 84 1.06 3.32 -2.40
C PHE A 84 0.70 2.21 -1.41
N ASP A 85 1.25 1.04 -1.61
CA ASP A 85 0.90 -0.18 -0.91
C ASP A 85 1.38 -0.22 0.55
N PHE A 86 0.65 -0.97 1.37
CA PHE A 86 1.12 -1.49 2.64
C PHE A 86 2.14 -2.60 2.37
N MET A 87 3.33 -2.52 2.97
CA MET A 87 4.38 -3.50 2.74
C MET A 87 5.06 -3.91 4.03
N VAL A 88 5.18 -5.23 4.22
CA VAL A 88 5.91 -5.88 5.31
C VAL A 88 6.84 -6.94 4.73
N GLN A 89 8.08 -7.00 5.19
CA GLN A 89 8.98 -8.12 4.92
C GLN A 89 9.78 -8.48 6.17
N ASP A 90 9.86 -9.79 6.44
CA ASP A 90 10.54 -10.35 7.61
C ASP A 90 10.02 -9.72 8.93
N GLY A 91 8.71 -9.41 8.94
CA GLY A 91 7.99 -8.76 10.03
C GLY A 91 8.26 -7.27 10.18
N GLU A 92 9.18 -6.67 9.43
CA GLU A 92 9.46 -5.24 9.48
C GLU A 92 8.56 -4.45 8.52
N LEU A 93 8.10 -3.28 8.95
CA LEU A 93 7.30 -2.37 8.14
C LEU A 93 8.20 -1.64 7.13
N TYR A 94 7.92 -1.86 5.85
CA TYR A 94 8.51 -1.09 4.77
C TYR A 94 7.69 0.17 4.51
N THR A 95 6.35 0.05 4.57
CA THR A 95 5.42 1.19 4.52
C THR A 95 4.27 0.95 5.48
N SER A 96 3.74 2.02 6.08
CA SER A 96 2.52 1.92 6.87
C SER A 96 1.29 1.62 6.01
N PRO A 97 0.23 1.05 6.59
CA PRO A 97 -1.06 0.99 5.94
C PRO A 97 -1.52 2.37 5.48
N PRO A 98 -2.30 2.47 4.39
CA PRO A 98 -2.87 3.74 3.99
C PRO A 98 -3.81 4.26 5.07
N VAL A 99 -3.64 5.52 5.47
CA VAL A 99 -4.53 6.18 6.43
C VAL A 99 -5.59 6.95 5.65
N PRO A 100 -6.89 6.74 5.90
CA PRO A 100 -7.93 7.57 5.31
C PRO A 100 -7.72 9.04 5.65
N TYR A 101 -7.74 9.92 4.66
CA TYR A 101 -7.64 11.35 4.88
C TYR A 101 -8.96 11.89 5.47
N LYS A 102 -8.87 12.67 6.54
CA LYS A 102 -9.95 13.46 7.23
C LYS A 102 -11.38 13.23 6.71
N GLY A 103 -11.99 12.09 7.07
CA GLY A 103 -13.42 11.84 6.82
C GLY A 103 -13.77 11.27 5.44
N GLU A 104 -12.80 11.05 4.58
CA GLU A 104 -13.00 10.29 3.35
C GLU A 104 -12.97 8.78 3.68
N PRO A 105 -13.95 8.01 3.20
CA PRO A 105 -14.03 6.58 3.51
C PRO A 105 -12.95 5.74 2.82
N ASN A 106 -12.27 6.29 1.81
CA ASN A 106 -11.24 5.61 1.03
C ASN A 106 -9.94 6.41 1.03
N PRO A 107 -8.78 5.73 1.02
CA PRO A 107 -7.52 6.41 0.79
C PRO A 107 -7.54 7.11 -0.58
N PRO A 108 -6.90 8.28 -0.71
CA PRO A 108 -6.82 8.98 -1.97
C PRO A 108 -6.11 8.13 -3.04
N ASN A 109 -6.50 8.30 -4.31
CA ASN A 109 -5.91 7.65 -5.49
C ASN A 109 -6.15 6.15 -5.67
N GLY A 110 -7.25 5.59 -5.18
CA GLY A 110 -7.65 4.21 -5.50
C GLY A 110 -6.76 3.14 -4.87
N CYS A 111 -6.04 3.49 -3.81
CA CYS A 111 -5.34 2.52 -3.00
C CYS A 111 -6.34 1.89 -2.04
N ASP A 112 -7.00 0.84 -2.49
CA ASP A 112 -7.81 0.04 -1.60
C ASP A 112 -6.95 -0.59 -0.52
N PRO A 113 -7.45 -0.66 0.71
CA PRO A 113 -6.69 -1.21 1.84
C PRO A 113 -6.65 -2.74 1.83
N TYR A 114 -6.45 -3.36 0.67
CA TYR A 114 -6.37 -4.81 0.55
C TYR A 114 -4.94 -5.26 0.34
N CYS A 115 -4.60 -6.43 0.86
CA CYS A 115 -3.27 -7.01 0.67
C CYS A 115 -3.30 -8.54 0.64
N ILE A 116 -2.30 -9.10 -0.04
CA ILE A 116 -1.85 -10.46 0.21
C ILE A 116 -0.87 -10.42 1.38
N ALA A 117 -1.00 -11.33 2.33
CA ALA A 117 -0.12 -11.44 3.48
C ALA A 117 0.22 -12.89 3.81
N MET A 118 1.29 -13.08 4.57
CA MET A 118 1.74 -14.39 5.03
C MET A 118 2.21 -14.28 6.49
N TYR A 119 1.71 -15.20 7.32
CA TYR A 119 2.12 -15.31 8.72
C TYR A 119 3.51 -15.97 8.85
N ASP A 120 4.08 -15.91 10.05
CA ASP A 120 5.33 -16.55 10.44
C ASP A 120 5.31 -18.07 10.17
N ASP A 121 4.14 -18.71 10.32
CA ASP A 121 3.95 -20.15 10.07
C ASP A 121 3.83 -20.51 8.58
N ASN A 122 3.95 -19.54 7.68
CA ASN A 122 3.76 -19.62 6.23
C ASN A 122 2.30 -19.82 5.78
N THR A 123 1.31 -19.53 6.61
CA THR A 123 -0.08 -19.46 6.14
C THR A 123 -0.30 -18.16 5.37
N ALA A 124 -0.62 -18.26 4.09
CA ALA A 124 -0.97 -17.10 3.26
C ALA A 124 -2.46 -16.78 3.34
N PHE A 125 -2.80 -15.51 3.24
CA PHE A 125 -4.18 -15.02 3.21
C PHE A 125 -4.28 -13.69 2.44
N VAL A 126 -5.49 -13.36 2.02
CA VAL A 126 -5.84 -12.04 1.45
C VAL A 126 -6.88 -11.42 2.34
N ASP A 127 -6.67 -10.17 2.75
CA ASP A 127 -7.56 -9.43 3.64
C ASP A 127 -7.38 -7.92 3.50
N TYR A 128 -8.15 -7.16 4.27
CA TYR A 128 -7.91 -5.74 4.47
C TYR A 128 -6.57 -5.52 5.20
N ALA A 129 -5.79 -4.54 4.72
CA ALA A 129 -4.67 -4.03 5.49
C ALA A 129 -5.16 -3.54 6.85
N PRO A 130 -4.45 -3.82 7.94
CA PRO A 130 -4.91 -3.50 9.27
C PRO A 130 -4.90 -1.99 9.52
N HIS A 131 -5.79 -1.50 10.37
CA HIS A 131 -5.56 -0.22 11.03
C HIS A 131 -4.37 -0.35 11.97
N MET A 132 -3.49 0.67 11.96
CA MET A 132 -2.29 0.72 12.80
C MET A 132 -2.18 2.09 13.48
N ASP A 133 -2.01 2.08 14.78
CA ASP A 133 -1.63 3.24 15.55
C ASP A 133 -0.11 3.27 15.73
N ILE A 134 0.51 4.36 15.30
CA ILE A 134 1.94 4.59 15.44
C ILE A 134 2.10 5.80 16.34
N THR A 135 2.74 5.60 17.48
CA THR A 135 2.87 6.68 18.47
C THR A 135 4.34 6.95 18.79
N PHE A 136 4.71 8.20 18.73
CA PHE A 136 5.99 8.73 19.16
C PHE A 136 5.88 9.27 20.57
N TYR A 137 6.77 8.87 21.46
CA TYR A 137 6.79 9.30 22.86
C TYR A 137 8.07 10.05 23.20
N THR A 138 7.90 11.12 23.93
CA THR A 138 8.94 11.82 24.68
C THR A 138 8.71 11.60 26.18
N GLU A 139 9.55 12.16 27.04
CA GLU A 139 9.40 12.07 28.49
C GLU A 139 8.03 12.61 28.96
N ASP A 140 7.53 13.69 28.32
CA ASP A 140 6.36 14.42 28.79
C ASP A 140 5.13 14.27 27.90
N ASN A 141 5.28 13.80 26.66
CA ASN A 141 4.21 13.85 25.65
C ASN A 141 4.23 12.65 24.70
N SER A 142 3.08 12.41 24.07
CA SER A 142 2.95 11.47 22.95
C SER A 142 2.34 12.16 21.73
N TYR A 143 2.68 11.67 20.54
CA TYR A 143 2.26 12.22 19.26
C TYR A 143 1.98 11.10 18.27
N THR A 144 0.90 11.23 17.49
CA THR A 144 0.61 10.28 16.42
C THR A 144 1.60 10.48 15.25
N VAL A 145 2.26 9.41 14.86
CA VAL A 145 3.02 9.33 13.60
C VAL A 145 2.05 8.89 12.51
N ASN A 146 1.92 9.69 11.46
CA ASN A 146 0.93 9.44 10.43
C ASN A 146 1.37 8.34 9.45
N HIS A 147 2.66 8.30 9.12
CA HIS A 147 3.17 7.40 8.09
C HIS A 147 4.57 6.87 8.41
N ILE A 148 4.87 5.68 7.86
CA ILE A 148 6.21 5.12 7.76
C ILE A 148 6.60 5.07 6.29
N ASN A 149 7.77 5.63 5.95
CA ASN A 149 8.37 5.57 4.61
C ASN A 149 7.43 6.00 3.48
N ARG A 150 6.75 7.13 3.69
CA ARG A 150 5.95 7.80 2.67
C ARG A 150 6.45 9.22 2.47
N MET A 151 6.24 9.78 1.28
CA MET A 151 6.63 11.17 1.06
C MET A 151 5.90 12.08 2.04
N ARG A 152 6.67 12.93 2.72
CA ARG A 152 6.12 14.10 3.37
C ARG A 152 5.90 15.15 2.29
N MET A 153 4.69 15.26 1.81
CA MET A 153 4.37 16.19 0.73
C MET A 153 4.12 17.58 1.30
N ASP A 154 4.80 18.55 0.76
CA ASP A 154 4.46 19.95 0.88
C ASP A 154 3.68 20.38 -0.37
N GLY A 155 2.68 21.18 -0.17
CA GLY A 155 1.90 22.03 -1.06
C GLY A 155 1.70 21.73 -2.55
N SER A 156 2.56 20.99 -3.22
CA SER A 156 2.42 20.70 -4.65
C SER A 156 1.58 19.46 -4.95
N TYR A 157 1.40 18.60 -3.99
CA TYR A 157 0.37 17.54 -3.99
C TYR A 157 -0.56 17.81 -2.81
N SER A 158 -1.43 18.76 -2.98
CA SER A 158 -2.27 19.39 -1.96
C SER A 158 -3.15 18.45 -1.12
N ASP A 159 -3.21 17.16 -1.48
CA ASP A 159 -4.12 16.19 -0.88
C ASP A 159 -3.45 15.26 0.14
N TYR A 160 -2.12 15.29 0.26
CA TYR A 160 -1.38 14.45 1.21
C TYR A 160 -0.82 15.25 2.38
N CYS A 161 -1.58 15.32 3.46
CA CYS A 161 -1.21 15.70 4.82
C CYS A 161 -0.13 16.80 4.98
N PRO A 162 -0.46 18.09 4.79
CA PRO A 162 0.45 19.17 5.15
C PRO A 162 0.83 19.18 6.64
N ASP A 163 0.10 18.46 7.47
CA ASP A 163 0.29 18.31 8.91
C ASP A 163 0.75 16.90 9.31
N ALA A 164 1.49 16.19 8.45
CA ALA A 164 1.95 14.85 8.75
C ALA A 164 3.25 14.82 9.55
N LEU A 165 3.32 13.87 10.50
CA LEU A 165 4.53 13.39 11.11
C LEU A 165 4.89 12.05 10.47
N VAL A 166 6.06 11.97 9.83
CA VAL A 166 6.50 10.80 9.07
C VAL A 166 7.79 10.24 9.67
N LEU A 167 7.82 8.92 9.87
CA LEU A 167 9.00 8.18 10.28
C LEU A 167 9.66 7.57 9.05
N TYR A 168 10.91 7.93 8.79
CA TYR A 168 11.74 7.38 7.74
C TYR A 168 12.76 6.40 8.30
N THR A 169 12.90 5.25 7.66
CA THR A 169 13.87 4.21 7.98
C THR A 169 14.82 4.00 6.81
N ASP A 170 15.87 3.20 7.01
CA ASP A 170 16.78 2.74 5.95
C ASP A 170 16.08 2.03 4.78
N LYS A 171 14.85 1.57 4.99
CA LYS A 171 14.03 0.95 3.93
C LYS A 171 13.49 1.97 2.93
N PHE A 172 13.37 3.24 3.32
CA PHE A 172 12.90 4.28 2.41
C PHE A 172 13.91 4.57 1.29
N GLY A 173 15.17 4.73 1.67
CA GLY A 173 16.27 5.06 0.77
C GLY A 173 17.40 5.76 1.51
N ALA A 174 18.33 6.36 0.80
CA ALA A 174 19.50 7.01 1.40
C ALA A 174 19.18 8.31 2.16
N SER A 175 18.02 8.93 1.90
CA SER A 175 17.60 10.19 2.53
C SER A 175 16.08 10.29 2.56
N THR A 176 15.56 11.26 3.30
CA THR A 176 14.11 11.51 3.43
C THR A 176 13.47 12.07 2.16
N MET A 177 14.26 12.54 1.20
CA MET A 177 13.82 13.17 -0.06
C MET A 177 12.79 14.29 0.15
N THR A 178 12.73 14.85 1.35
CA THR A 178 11.87 15.99 1.66
C THR A 178 12.46 17.27 1.10
N ASP A 179 11.61 18.21 0.80
CA ASP A 179 12.04 19.52 0.34
C ASP A 179 12.48 20.45 1.49
N SER A 180 12.96 21.64 1.12
CA SER A 180 13.40 22.67 2.03
C SER A 180 12.28 23.53 2.62
N THR A 181 11.03 23.32 2.24
CA THR A 181 9.93 24.20 2.61
C THR A 181 9.31 23.81 3.96
N GLY A 182 9.71 24.52 4.99
CA GLY A 182 8.95 24.65 6.23
C GLY A 182 8.96 23.50 7.24
N GLY A 183 9.60 22.36 6.97
CA GLY A 183 9.66 21.22 7.89
C GLY A 183 10.80 21.28 8.91
N GLN A 184 10.79 20.34 9.83
CA GLN A 184 11.90 20.00 10.73
C GLN A 184 12.11 18.48 10.71
N GLU A 185 13.37 18.07 10.72
CA GLU A 185 13.77 16.68 10.76
C GLU A 185 14.68 16.41 11.93
N VAL A 186 14.56 15.23 12.53
CA VAL A 186 15.34 14.79 13.68
C VAL A 186 15.87 13.40 13.42
N VAL A 187 17.17 13.23 13.48
CA VAL A 187 17.86 11.94 13.38
C VAL A 187 17.87 11.29 14.76
N ILE A 188 17.39 10.06 14.83
CA ILE A 188 17.26 9.28 16.05
C ILE A 188 18.06 8.00 15.88
N ARG A 189 19.06 7.78 16.73
CA ARG A 189 19.85 6.55 16.79
C ARG A 189 19.06 5.47 17.50
N VAL A 190 18.74 4.39 16.82
CA VAL A 190 18.04 3.23 17.38
C VAL A 190 18.93 2.51 18.40
N LYS A 191 18.40 2.23 19.57
CA LYS A 191 19.06 1.51 20.66
C LYS A 191 18.51 0.10 20.81
N LYS A 192 17.20 -0.06 20.66
CA LYS A 192 16.50 -1.31 20.88
C LYS A 192 15.19 -1.35 20.09
N GLY A 193 14.72 -2.55 19.74
CA GLY A 193 13.47 -2.76 19.00
C GLY A 193 13.61 -2.56 17.49
N LYS A 194 12.52 -2.82 16.79
CA LYS A 194 12.41 -2.73 15.34
C LYS A 194 11.16 -1.96 14.96
N VAL A 195 11.11 -1.47 13.73
CA VAL A 195 9.90 -0.89 13.13
C VAL A 195 8.99 -2.04 12.69
N ARG A 196 8.28 -2.61 13.66
CA ARG A 196 7.47 -3.83 13.55
C ARG A 196 6.20 -3.69 14.39
N GLY A 197 5.08 -4.23 13.89
CA GLY A 197 3.85 -4.31 14.66
C GLY A 197 4.02 -5.10 15.96
N GLY A 198 3.52 -4.54 17.06
CA GLY A 198 3.66 -5.08 18.41
C GLY A 198 4.98 -4.78 19.10
N ASP A 199 5.96 -4.15 18.43
CA ASP A 199 7.25 -3.76 19.02
C ASP A 199 7.21 -2.33 19.58
N VAL A 200 8.14 -2.07 20.51
CA VAL A 200 8.52 -0.72 20.93
C VAL A 200 9.96 -0.47 20.50
N LEU A 201 10.15 0.57 19.70
CA LEU A 201 11.48 1.04 19.32
C LEU A 201 11.94 2.12 20.31
N GLU A 202 13.10 1.91 20.93
CA GLU A 202 13.79 2.88 21.75
C GLU A 202 14.91 3.52 20.95
N GLY A 203 15.00 4.85 21.00
CA GLY A 203 16.05 5.60 20.34
C GLY A 203 16.56 6.78 21.17
N THR A 204 17.67 7.34 20.73
CA THR A 204 18.22 8.56 21.29
C THR A 204 18.30 9.62 20.18
N VAL A 205 17.80 10.80 20.43
CA VAL A 205 17.97 11.95 19.53
C VAL A 205 19.46 12.20 19.31
N GLU A 206 19.93 11.99 18.09
CA GLU A 206 21.33 12.18 17.73
C GLU A 206 21.58 13.63 17.33
N ARG A 207 20.77 14.16 16.46
CA ARG A 207 20.85 15.55 16.00
C ARG A 207 19.53 16.01 15.39
N LEU A 208 19.34 17.31 15.40
CA LEU A 208 18.33 17.98 14.60
C LEU A 208 18.98 18.39 13.26
N ALA A 209 18.23 18.20 12.16
CA ALA A 209 18.63 18.75 10.87
C ALA A 209 18.57 20.29 10.91
N GLU A 210 19.34 20.95 10.06
CA GLU A 210 19.26 22.40 9.91
C GLU A 210 17.83 22.81 9.54
N PRO A 211 17.25 23.81 10.23
CA PRO A 211 15.87 24.22 9.98
C PRO A 211 15.64 24.60 8.51
N GLY A 212 14.58 24.05 7.91
CA GLY A 212 14.20 24.33 6.54
C GLY A 212 15.10 23.73 5.46
N LYS A 213 15.95 22.76 5.78
CA LYS A 213 16.85 22.17 4.80
C LYS A 213 16.29 20.90 4.17
N GLY A 214 15.47 20.14 4.86
CA GLY A 214 14.93 18.86 4.35
C GLY A 214 16.00 17.87 3.88
N ASN A 215 15.59 16.85 3.18
CA ASN A 215 16.43 15.83 2.54
C ASN A 215 17.57 15.29 3.45
N THR A 216 17.22 14.96 4.69
CA THR A 216 18.16 14.44 5.67
C THR A 216 18.61 13.03 5.31
N GLY A 217 19.91 12.77 5.30
CA GLY A 217 20.46 11.42 5.11
C GLY A 217 20.00 10.46 6.22
N ILE A 218 19.65 9.25 5.84
CA ILE A 218 19.26 8.16 6.74
C ILE A 218 20.48 7.25 6.92
N GLU A 219 21.12 7.37 8.08
CA GLU A 219 22.34 6.62 8.41
C GLU A 219 22.00 5.23 8.97
N ASP A 220 22.91 4.27 8.81
CA ASP A 220 22.73 2.92 9.35
C ASP A 220 22.42 2.95 10.85
N GLY A 221 21.39 2.22 11.26
CA GLY A 221 20.93 2.17 12.65
C GLY A 221 20.27 3.45 13.13
N CYS A 222 19.88 4.34 12.21
CA CYS A 222 19.10 5.53 12.52
C CYS A 222 17.73 5.47 11.86
N VAL A 223 16.81 6.22 12.41
CA VAL A 223 15.55 6.63 11.79
C VAL A 223 15.48 8.16 11.78
N VAL A 224 14.71 8.70 10.86
CA VAL A 224 14.49 10.15 10.78
C VAL A 224 13.02 10.46 10.96
N LEU A 225 12.70 11.29 11.96
CA LEU A 225 11.36 11.79 12.18
C LEU A 225 11.23 13.17 11.54
N SER A 226 10.26 13.32 10.64
CA SER A 226 10.07 14.52 9.82
C SER A 226 8.67 15.07 9.97
N GLY A 227 8.51 16.36 10.22
CA GLY A 227 7.20 16.99 10.40
C GLY A 227 7.15 18.45 9.99
N CYS A 228 5.95 18.90 9.63
CA CYS A 228 5.63 20.28 9.30
C CYS A 228 4.70 20.90 10.33
N ASN A 229 4.42 22.18 10.17
CA ASN A 229 3.43 22.94 10.94
C ASN A 229 3.56 22.72 12.46
N PHE A 230 2.52 22.17 13.10
CA PHE A 230 2.54 21.87 14.53
C PHE A 230 3.69 20.95 14.92
N TYR A 231 3.98 19.91 14.15
CA TYR A 231 5.06 18.96 14.44
C TYR A 231 6.44 19.58 14.30
N LYS A 232 6.62 20.59 13.46
CA LYS A 232 7.88 21.31 13.32
C LYS A 232 8.37 21.90 14.64
N ASP A 233 7.49 22.57 15.37
CA ASP A 233 7.84 23.22 16.63
C ASP A 233 8.08 22.19 17.74
N MET A 234 7.31 21.10 17.75
CA MET A 234 7.55 19.95 18.62
C MET A 234 8.94 19.34 18.38
N LEU A 235 9.28 19.05 17.12
CA LEU A 235 10.58 18.47 16.76
C LEU A 235 11.77 19.40 17.11
N ARG A 236 11.59 20.71 16.98
CA ARG A 236 12.59 21.71 17.40
C ARG A 236 12.83 21.74 18.92
N GLY A 237 11.84 21.30 19.69
CA GLY A 237 11.96 21.20 21.15
C GLY A 237 12.81 20.03 21.62
N LEU A 238 13.06 19.03 20.78
CA LEU A 238 13.88 17.87 21.11
C LEU A 238 15.36 18.26 21.25
N LYS A 239 16.08 17.50 22.07
CA LYS A 239 17.51 17.78 22.37
C LYS A 239 18.36 16.55 22.07
N PRO A 240 19.56 16.74 21.49
CA PRO A 240 20.52 15.65 21.36
C PRO A 240 20.80 15.00 22.73
N GLY A 241 20.79 13.65 22.71
CA GLY A 241 20.93 12.83 23.93
C GLY A 241 19.60 12.45 24.59
N GLN A 242 18.49 13.06 24.20
CA GLN A 242 17.16 12.72 24.73
C GLN A 242 16.72 11.32 24.27
N THR A 243 16.24 10.51 25.22
CA THR A 243 15.64 9.21 24.91
C THR A 243 14.19 9.40 24.42
N VAL A 244 13.82 8.65 23.40
CA VAL A 244 12.51 8.68 22.78
C VAL A 244 12.06 7.25 22.42
N TYR A 245 10.75 7.05 22.26
CA TYR A 245 10.19 5.74 21.96
C TYR A 245 9.16 5.85 20.84
N PHE A 246 8.95 4.72 20.15
CA PHE A 246 7.85 4.54 19.19
C PHE A 246 7.14 3.23 19.51
N SER A 247 5.82 3.23 19.50
CA SER A 247 5.02 2.00 19.46
C SER A 247 4.34 1.84 18.10
N PHE A 248 4.14 0.57 17.72
CA PHE A 248 3.51 0.17 16.46
C PHE A 248 2.41 -0.82 16.78
N GLU A 249 1.16 -0.36 16.89
CA GLU A 249 0.07 -1.17 17.40
C GLU A 249 -0.96 -1.43 16.30
N TYR A 250 -1.12 -2.70 15.90
CA TYR A 250 -2.21 -3.09 15.04
C TYR A 250 -3.52 -3.21 15.83
N ALA A 251 -4.61 -2.71 15.28
CA ALA A 251 -5.95 -2.89 15.86
C ALA A 251 -6.34 -4.38 16.04
N GLN A 252 -5.70 -5.26 15.29
CA GLN A 252 -5.89 -6.72 15.38
C GLN A 252 -4.54 -7.38 15.63
N GLU A 253 -4.35 -7.96 16.82
CA GLU A 253 -3.08 -8.58 17.26
C GLU A 253 -2.52 -9.65 16.32
N ARG A 254 -3.39 -10.33 15.53
CA ARG A 254 -2.94 -11.33 14.55
C ARG A 254 -1.91 -10.79 13.54
N TRP A 255 -1.94 -9.49 13.25
CA TRP A 255 -1.02 -8.84 12.33
C TRP A 255 0.41 -8.72 12.87
N ASN A 256 0.61 -8.85 14.19
CA ASN A 256 1.95 -8.90 14.79
C ASN A 256 2.74 -10.16 14.38
N ASN A 257 2.06 -11.16 13.80
CA ASN A 257 2.67 -12.42 13.31
C ASN A 257 2.82 -12.43 11.79
N VAL A 258 2.58 -11.33 11.12
CA VAL A 258 2.72 -11.22 9.66
C VAL A 258 4.18 -10.97 9.31
N LYS A 259 4.78 -11.91 8.56
CA LYS A 259 6.16 -11.76 8.06
C LYS A 259 6.25 -11.12 6.68
N PHE A 260 5.20 -11.23 5.88
CA PHE A 260 5.12 -10.63 4.54
C PHE A 260 3.74 -10.03 4.32
N ALA A 261 3.69 -8.83 3.74
CA ALA A 261 2.47 -8.26 3.18
C ALA A 261 2.80 -7.36 1.99
N MET A 262 1.91 -7.38 1.00
CA MET A 262 1.93 -6.48 -0.15
C MET A 262 0.50 -6.03 -0.44
N GLY A 263 0.30 -4.74 -0.49
CA GLY A 263 -0.98 -4.14 -0.88
C GLY A 263 -1.32 -4.38 -2.34
N GLY A 264 -2.58 -4.20 -2.67
CA GLY A 264 -3.11 -4.29 -4.03
C GLY A 264 -4.16 -3.21 -4.28
N VAL A 265 -4.76 -3.29 -5.45
CA VAL A 265 -5.65 -2.23 -5.96
C VAL A 265 -7.10 -2.47 -5.54
N GLN A 266 -7.57 -3.71 -5.65
CA GLN A 266 -8.99 -4.02 -5.48
C GLN A 266 -9.22 -5.51 -5.16
N MET A 267 -10.21 -5.80 -4.30
CA MET A 267 -10.69 -7.17 -4.11
C MET A 267 -11.43 -7.67 -5.34
N LEU A 268 -11.01 -8.84 -5.82
CA LEU A 268 -11.65 -9.57 -6.91
C LEU A 268 -12.63 -10.61 -6.36
N ILE A 269 -12.20 -11.37 -5.37
CA ILE A 269 -12.95 -12.46 -4.74
C ILE A 269 -12.92 -12.28 -3.23
N ILE A 270 -14.07 -12.42 -2.61
CA ILE A 270 -14.29 -12.38 -1.16
C ILE A 270 -15.04 -13.66 -0.77
N ASP A 271 -14.43 -14.47 0.09
CA ASP A 271 -15.03 -15.70 0.64
C ASP A 271 -15.58 -16.68 -0.43
N GLY A 272 -14.93 -16.74 -1.60
CA GLY A 272 -15.30 -17.60 -2.71
C GLY A 272 -16.37 -17.02 -3.63
N TRP A 273 -16.69 -15.73 -3.49
CA TRP A 273 -17.64 -15.01 -4.34
C TRP A 273 -16.97 -13.84 -5.04
N ILE A 274 -17.34 -13.62 -6.31
CA ILE A 274 -16.89 -12.41 -7.02
C ILE A 274 -17.41 -11.19 -6.25
N ASN A 275 -16.51 -10.23 -6.01
CA ASN A 275 -16.87 -8.98 -5.35
C ASN A 275 -18.00 -8.26 -6.09
N SER A 276 -19.12 -8.05 -5.42
CA SER A 276 -20.32 -7.43 -6.00
C SER A 276 -20.09 -5.98 -6.48
N GLY A 277 -19.10 -5.30 -5.95
CA GLY A 277 -18.68 -3.97 -6.40
C GLY A 277 -18.12 -3.94 -7.82
N LEU A 278 -17.72 -5.09 -8.39
CA LEU A 278 -17.20 -5.19 -9.76
C LEU A 278 -18.34 -5.25 -10.81
N SER A 279 -19.55 -5.63 -10.43
CA SER A 279 -20.67 -5.84 -11.36
C SER A 279 -21.31 -4.55 -11.89
N GLY A 280 -21.05 -3.40 -11.27
CA GLY A 280 -21.57 -2.08 -11.68
C GLY A 280 -20.66 -1.29 -12.62
N SER A 281 -19.51 -1.81 -12.98
CA SER A 281 -18.46 -1.09 -13.69
C SER A 281 -18.61 -1.05 -15.21
N SER A 282 -19.78 -1.42 -15.76
CA SER A 282 -19.99 -1.45 -17.22
C SER A 282 -19.97 -0.08 -17.90
N ASP A 283 -20.07 1.03 -17.14
CA ASP A 283 -20.26 2.36 -17.73
C ASP A 283 -19.31 3.48 -17.25
N THR A 284 -18.41 3.24 -16.33
CA THR A 284 -17.51 4.31 -15.85
C THR A 284 -16.04 3.91 -15.93
N GLY A 285 -15.42 4.24 -17.02
CA GLY A 285 -13.97 4.35 -17.31
C GLY A 285 -13.00 3.47 -16.51
N GLY A 286 -12.12 2.75 -17.16
CA GLY A 286 -11.00 2.02 -16.58
C GLY A 286 -11.27 0.53 -16.31
N TYR A 287 -12.36 0.17 -15.66
CA TYR A 287 -12.66 -1.23 -15.30
C TYR A 287 -13.34 -2.04 -16.40
N SER A 288 -13.96 -1.38 -17.36
CA SER A 288 -14.63 -2.02 -18.51
C SER A 288 -13.73 -2.20 -19.73
N SER A 289 -12.54 -1.60 -19.74
CA SER A 289 -11.61 -1.71 -20.86
C SER A 289 -10.80 -2.99 -20.80
N LEU A 290 -10.64 -3.63 -21.95
CA LEU A 290 -9.75 -4.78 -22.09
C LEU A 290 -8.31 -4.33 -21.90
N SER A 291 -7.64 -4.88 -20.91
CA SER A 291 -6.27 -4.51 -20.53
C SER A 291 -5.46 -5.72 -20.10
N PRO A 292 -4.12 -5.64 -20.13
CA PRO A 292 -3.30 -6.58 -19.38
C PRO A 292 -3.62 -6.47 -17.91
N MET A 293 -3.64 -7.59 -17.19
CA MET A 293 -4.05 -7.67 -15.79
C MET A 293 -3.09 -8.52 -14.98
N THR A 294 -2.93 -8.19 -13.72
CA THR A 294 -2.17 -8.97 -12.75
C THR A 294 -3.01 -9.19 -11.50
N ALA A 295 -3.00 -10.41 -10.97
CA ALA A 295 -3.72 -10.76 -9.75
C ALA A 295 -2.93 -11.72 -8.88
N VAL A 296 -3.23 -11.71 -7.59
CA VAL A 296 -2.79 -12.72 -6.63
C VAL A 296 -3.97 -13.16 -5.78
N GLY A 297 -4.05 -14.45 -5.47
CA GLY A 297 -5.14 -15.00 -4.67
C GLY A 297 -4.70 -16.21 -3.87
N VAL A 298 -5.52 -16.58 -2.90
CA VAL A 298 -5.30 -17.72 -2.01
C VAL A 298 -6.51 -18.64 -2.04
N LYS A 299 -6.26 -19.94 -2.22
CA LYS A 299 -7.26 -21.00 -2.14
C LYS A 299 -7.54 -21.38 -0.68
N LYS A 300 -8.64 -22.12 -0.44
CA LYS A 300 -8.97 -22.63 0.91
C LYS A 300 -7.91 -23.56 1.52
N ASP A 301 -7.15 -24.25 0.68
CA ASP A 301 -6.07 -25.14 1.09
C ASP A 301 -4.72 -24.41 1.33
N GLY A 302 -4.74 -23.07 1.21
CA GLY A 302 -3.56 -22.22 1.42
C GLY A 302 -2.69 -22.05 0.17
N MET A 303 -3.05 -22.65 -0.97
CA MET A 303 -2.29 -22.45 -2.22
C MET A 303 -2.41 -21.01 -2.70
N VAL A 304 -1.29 -20.40 -3.00
CA VAL A 304 -1.19 -19.06 -3.60
C VAL A 304 -1.17 -19.20 -5.12
N ILE A 305 -1.96 -18.37 -5.80
CA ILE A 305 -1.99 -18.23 -7.26
C ILE A 305 -1.56 -16.81 -7.61
N MET A 306 -0.55 -16.67 -8.43
CA MET A 306 -0.06 -15.44 -9.03
C MET A 306 -0.36 -15.51 -10.52
N LEU A 307 -1.19 -14.59 -11.05
CA LEU A 307 -1.68 -14.64 -12.43
C LEU A 307 -1.37 -13.34 -13.16
N THR A 308 -0.90 -13.45 -14.41
CA THR A 308 -0.84 -12.34 -15.37
C THR A 308 -1.58 -12.70 -16.64
N VAL A 309 -2.29 -11.72 -17.19
CA VAL A 309 -2.98 -11.82 -18.50
C VAL A 309 -2.42 -10.75 -19.41
N ASP A 310 -1.89 -11.15 -20.56
CA ASP A 310 -1.42 -10.22 -21.59
C ASP A 310 -2.60 -9.47 -22.23
N GLY A 311 -2.33 -8.29 -22.78
CA GLY A 311 -3.39 -7.50 -23.39
C GLY A 311 -2.87 -6.35 -24.24
N ARG A 312 -3.81 -5.58 -24.84
CA ARG A 312 -3.53 -4.43 -25.72
C ARG A 312 -2.68 -4.78 -26.96
N GLN A 313 -2.62 -6.04 -27.36
CA GLN A 313 -1.81 -6.53 -28.48
C GLN A 313 -2.73 -7.25 -29.50
N PRO A 314 -3.26 -6.53 -30.49
CA PRO A 314 -4.12 -7.10 -31.52
C PRO A 314 -3.46 -8.27 -32.25
N GLY A 315 -4.18 -9.39 -32.39
CA GLY A 315 -3.66 -10.62 -33.02
C GLY A 315 -2.76 -11.48 -32.13
N TYR A 316 -2.56 -11.06 -30.86
CA TYR A 316 -1.81 -11.83 -29.87
C TYR A 316 -2.64 -12.04 -28.59
N SER A 317 -2.98 -10.97 -27.90
CA SER A 317 -3.82 -10.99 -26.71
C SER A 317 -4.53 -9.65 -26.55
N LYS A 318 -5.85 -9.65 -26.47
CA LYS A 318 -6.64 -8.42 -26.29
C LYS A 318 -6.65 -7.90 -24.86
N GLY A 319 -6.42 -8.79 -23.91
CA GLY A 319 -6.64 -8.53 -22.49
C GLY A 319 -8.05 -8.80 -22.04
N ILE A 320 -8.32 -8.50 -20.80
CA ILE A 320 -9.59 -8.77 -20.12
C ILE A 320 -10.02 -7.56 -19.29
N THR A 321 -11.30 -7.57 -18.87
CA THR A 321 -11.83 -6.64 -17.87
C THR A 321 -11.50 -7.12 -16.46
N VAL A 322 -11.60 -6.23 -15.46
CA VAL A 322 -11.41 -6.61 -14.03
C VAL A 322 -12.43 -7.67 -13.60
N TYR A 323 -13.67 -7.61 -14.12
CA TYR A 323 -14.68 -8.63 -13.82
C TYR A 323 -14.27 -10.01 -14.38
N GLN A 324 -13.77 -10.05 -15.62
CA GLN A 324 -13.25 -11.30 -16.22
C GLN A 324 -12.02 -11.82 -15.47
N LEU A 325 -11.17 -10.93 -14.96
CA LEU A 325 -10.05 -11.33 -14.07
C LEU A 325 -10.58 -12.01 -12.81
N ALA A 326 -11.63 -11.46 -12.18
CA ALA A 326 -12.26 -12.09 -11.02
C ALA A 326 -12.84 -13.47 -11.36
N GLN A 327 -13.48 -13.63 -12.54
CA GLN A 327 -13.96 -14.92 -13.01
C GLN A 327 -12.81 -15.93 -13.16
N LEU A 328 -11.71 -15.54 -13.78
CA LEU A 328 -10.54 -16.41 -13.94
C LEU A 328 -9.95 -16.83 -12.60
N MET A 329 -9.81 -15.91 -11.64
CA MET A 329 -9.30 -16.23 -10.31
C MET A 329 -10.25 -17.19 -9.57
N LEU A 330 -11.57 -17.05 -9.76
CA LEU A 330 -12.55 -17.98 -9.19
C LEU A 330 -12.45 -19.37 -9.85
N GLU A 331 -12.27 -19.44 -11.17
CA GLU A 331 -12.05 -20.69 -11.92
C GLU A 331 -10.76 -21.39 -11.50
N GLN A 332 -9.71 -20.61 -11.15
CA GLN A 332 -8.49 -21.14 -10.54
C GLN A 332 -8.71 -21.67 -9.10
N GLY A 333 -9.89 -21.46 -8.52
CA GLY A 333 -10.29 -21.95 -7.20
C GLY A 333 -9.87 -21.03 -6.03
N CYS A 334 -9.55 -19.79 -6.30
CA CYS A 334 -9.23 -18.81 -5.25
C CYS A 334 -10.42 -18.57 -4.34
N TYR A 335 -10.20 -18.52 -3.05
CA TYR A 335 -11.18 -18.19 -2.04
C TYR A 335 -11.22 -16.70 -1.75
N ASN A 336 -10.04 -16.06 -1.72
CA ASN A 336 -9.86 -14.62 -1.74
C ASN A 336 -8.81 -14.23 -2.78
N ALA A 337 -9.00 -13.11 -3.47
CA ALA A 337 -8.06 -12.63 -4.48
C ALA A 337 -8.12 -11.11 -4.62
N ILE A 338 -6.96 -10.50 -4.94
CA ILE A 338 -6.83 -9.08 -5.24
C ILE A 338 -6.24 -8.85 -6.63
N HIS A 339 -6.63 -7.72 -7.21
CA HIS A 339 -6.01 -7.12 -8.39
C HIS A 339 -4.78 -6.34 -7.97
N LEU A 340 -3.71 -6.48 -8.71
CA LEU A 340 -2.49 -5.67 -8.62
C LEU A 340 -2.46 -4.64 -9.76
N ASP A 341 -1.37 -3.89 -9.94
CA ASP A 341 -1.27 -2.96 -11.07
C ASP A 341 -1.33 -3.72 -12.40
N GLY A 342 -2.02 -3.14 -13.35
CA GLY A 342 -2.28 -3.70 -14.66
C GLY A 342 -1.63 -2.90 -15.80
N GLY A 343 -2.17 -3.10 -17.01
CA GLY A 343 -1.69 -2.37 -18.18
C GLY A 343 -0.22 -2.63 -18.49
N GLY A 344 0.56 -1.57 -18.72
CA GLY A 344 1.99 -1.68 -19.01
C GLY A 344 2.84 -2.22 -17.87
N SER A 345 2.32 -2.23 -16.63
CA SER A 345 3.01 -2.80 -15.47
C SER A 345 2.94 -4.32 -15.42
N THR A 346 1.94 -4.94 -16.08
CA THR A 346 1.74 -6.40 -16.06
C THR A 346 3.00 -7.13 -16.55
N THR A 347 3.68 -7.77 -15.61
CA THR A 347 4.93 -8.49 -15.88
C THR A 347 5.01 -9.73 -14.98
N MET A 348 5.39 -10.87 -15.56
CA MET A 348 5.78 -12.08 -14.83
C MET A 348 7.20 -12.47 -15.20
N VAL A 349 8.01 -12.76 -14.21
CA VAL A 349 9.36 -13.34 -14.34
C VAL A 349 9.32 -14.79 -13.86
N ILE A 350 10.01 -15.67 -14.56
CA ILE A 350 10.25 -17.06 -14.18
C ILE A 350 11.73 -17.40 -14.30
N ASN A 351 12.18 -18.39 -13.52
CA ASN A 351 13.48 -18.99 -13.65
C ASN A 351 13.36 -20.36 -14.35
N ASP A 352 13.73 -20.38 -15.62
CA ASP A 352 13.76 -21.59 -16.45
C ASP A 352 15.14 -21.68 -17.11
N GLY A 353 16.10 -22.13 -16.33
CA GLY A 353 17.52 -22.14 -16.73
C GLY A 353 18.15 -20.75 -16.76
N GLY A 354 17.51 -19.77 -16.12
CA GLY A 354 17.86 -18.37 -15.99
C GLY A 354 16.60 -17.50 -15.89
N LEU A 355 16.73 -16.38 -15.21
CA LEU A 355 15.60 -15.43 -15.05
C LEU A 355 15.22 -14.81 -16.38
N LYS A 356 13.95 -14.85 -16.72
CA LYS A 356 13.38 -14.27 -17.95
C LYS A 356 11.95 -13.80 -17.74
N VAL A 357 11.52 -12.84 -18.53
CA VAL A 357 10.11 -12.42 -18.61
C VAL A 357 9.30 -13.52 -19.30
N ALA A 358 8.23 -13.96 -18.70
CA ALA A 358 7.37 -15.03 -19.20
C ALA A 358 6.27 -14.51 -20.13
N ASN A 359 5.67 -13.37 -19.79
CA ASN A 359 4.58 -12.76 -20.53
C ASN A 359 5.07 -11.75 -21.59
N SER A 360 4.15 -11.10 -22.31
CA SER A 360 4.44 -10.07 -23.31
C SER A 360 4.00 -8.69 -22.79
N PRO A 361 4.91 -7.85 -22.26
CA PRO A 361 4.58 -6.51 -21.80
C PRO A 361 3.96 -5.63 -22.89
N SER A 362 2.82 -5.00 -22.62
CA SER A 362 2.04 -4.25 -23.61
C SER A 362 2.71 -2.97 -24.11
N ASP A 363 3.68 -2.43 -23.36
CA ASP A 363 4.46 -1.24 -23.76
C ASP A 363 5.59 -1.59 -24.74
N GLY A 364 5.70 -2.86 -25.17
CA GLY A 364 6.78 -3.37 -26.05
C GLY A 364 8.09 -3.66 -25.30
N ALA A 365 8.20 -3.23 -24.05
CA ALA A 365 9.28 -3.52 -23.12
C ALA A 365 8.72 -3.53 -21.69
N GLN A 366 9.47 -4.10 -20.74
CA GLN A 366 9.07 -4.01 -19.34
C GLN A 366 9.05 -2.55 -18.88
N ARG A 367 7.98 -2.15 -18.20
CA ARG A 367 7.93 -0.89 -17.47
C ARG A 367 8.83 -0.97 -16.24
N SER A 368 9.48 0.13 -15.87
CA SER A 368 10.09 0.27 -14.57
C SER A 368 9.00 0.44 -13.51
N LEU A 369 9.07 -0.35 -12.46
CA LEU A 369 8.07 -0.49 -11.40
C LEU A 369 8.70 -0.09 -10.07
N ALA A 370 7.88 0.33 -9.11
CA ALA A 370 8.36 0.62 -7.76
C ALA A 370 8.40 -0.63 -6.88
N ASN A 371 7.56 -1.62 -7.15
CA ASN A 371 7.48 -2.85 -6.38
C ASN A 371 7.06 -4.07 -7.19
N GLY A 372 7.25 -5.25 -6.60
CA GLY A 372 6.81 -6.53 -7.09
C GLY A 372 6.73 -7.57 -5.99
N ILE A 373 6.16 -8.72 -6.31
CA ILE A 373 6.14 -9.91 -5.44
C ILE A 373 7.09 -10.93 -6.07
N LEU A 374 8.13 -11.29 -5.33
CA LEU A 374 9.09 -12.32 -5.72
C LEU A 374 8.78 -13.63 -5.01
N LEU A 375 9.05 -14.73 -5.66
CA LEU A 375 8.98 -16.08 -5.14
C LEU A 375 10.40 -16.61 -5.05
N VAL A 376 10.83 -16.96 -3.83
CA VAL A 376 12.17 -17.46 -3.54
C VAL A 376 12.09 -18.83 -2.85
N PRO A 377 13.15 -19.66 -2.85
CA PRO A 377 13.20 -20.83 -2.01
C PRO A 377 13.02 -20.45 -0.54
N TYR A 378 12.30 -21.27 0.20
CA TYR A 378 12.20 -21.11 1.64
C TYR A 378 13.56 -21.42 2.29
N ASP A 379 14.12 -20.46 2.98
CA ASP A 379 15.48 -20.58 3.58
C ASP A 379 15.49 -21.21 4.96
N GLY A 380 14.30 -21.48 5.52
CA GLY A 380 14.18 -22.07 6.86
C GLY A 380 14.53 -21.09 7.98
N GLU A 381 14.48 -19.78 7.71
CA GLU A 381 14.69 -18.78 8.75
C GLU A 381 13.87 -19.12 10.01
N PRO A 382 14.46 -19.01 11.18
CA PRO A 382 13.76 -19.29 12.44
C PRO A 382 12.54 -18.40 12.55
N ASP A 383 11.47 -18.95 13.12
CA ASP A 383 10.31 -18.20 13.55
C ASP A 383 10.77 -16.86 14.11
N ILE A 384 10.15 -15.76 13.69
CA ILE A 384 10.53 -14.41 14.16
C ILE A 384 10.64 -14.51 15.69
N VAL A 385 11.88 -14.52 16.20
CA VAL A 385 12.11 -14.60 17.64
C VAL A 385 11.53 -13.29 18.20
N LYS A 386 10.35 -13.42 18.79
CA LYS A 386 9.76 -12.34 19.57
C LYS A 386 10.65 -12.21 20.81
N ASP A 387 11.66 -11.34 20.71
CA ASP A 387 12.25 -10.81 21.92
C ASP A 387 11.08 -10.32 22.77
N SER A 388 11.00 -10.83 24.01
CA SER A 388 9.93 -10.47 24.94
C SER A 388 9.62 -8.99 24.80
N PHE A 389 8.39 -8.68 24.34
CA PHE A 389 7.91 -7.37 23.96
C PHE A 389 8.56 -6.28 24.82
N ASN A 390 9.26 -5.34 24.20
CA ASN A 390 9.74 -4.16 24.88
C ASN A 390 8.49 -3.40 25.34
N THR A 391 8.30 -3.32 26.65
CA THR A 391 7.23 -2.50 27.20
C THR A 391 7.69 -1.05 27.27
N LEU A 392 6.78 -0.12 26.97
CA LEU A 392 7.00 1.29 27.28
C LEU A 392 7.33 1.43 28.78
N PRO A 393 8.29 2.29 29.17
CA PRO A 393 8.45 2.66 30.56
C PRO A 393 7.10 3.21 31.07
N ASP A 394 6.76 2.93 32.34
CA ASP A 394 5.55 3.48 32.96
C ASP A 394 5.55 5.00 32.77
N THR A 395 4.67 5.48 31.89
CA THR A 395 4.44 6.92 31.77
C THR A 395 3.81 7.39 33.08
N PRO A 396 4.29 8.49 33.70
CA PRO A 396 3.59 9.06 34.86
C PRO A 396 2.15 9.37 34.45
N SER A 397 1.18 8.71 35.06
CA SER A 397 -0.22 9.04 34.87
C SER A 397 -0.39 10.53 35.20
N ALA A 398 -0.89 11.32 34.25
CA ALA A 398 -1.30 12.67 34.52
C ALA A 398 -2.35 12.63 35.64
N ASP A 399 -1.91 13.06 36.82
CA ASP A 399 -2.74 13.14 38.03
C ASP A 399 -3.80 14.20 37.78
N ASN A 400 -5.01 13.77 37.39
CA ASN A 400 -6.18 14.60 37.29
C ASN A 400 -6.76 14.78 38.70
N SER A 401 -6.04 15.48 39.55
CA SER A 401 -6.56 16.00 40.82
C SER A 401 -7.01 17.44 40.65
N ASP A 402 -8.22 17.62 40.12
CA ASP A 402 -8.98 18.85 40.41
C ASP A 402 -10.29 18.46 41.07
N THR A 403 -10.23 18.47 42.41
CA THR A 403 -11.37 18.33 43.31
C THR A 403 -12.06 19.66 43.40
N GLY A 404 -13.11 19.85 42.64
CA GLY A 404 -14.09 20.94 42.79
C GLY A 404 -15.47 20.39 43.20
N SER A 405 -15.67 20.20 44.49
CA SER A 405 -16.96 19.87 45.04
C SER A 405 -17.98 21.01 44.85
N GLN A 406 -19.15 20.70 44.32
CA GLN A 406 -20.40 21.31 44.75
C GLN A 406 -21.59 20.34 44.64
N SER A 407 -22.29 20.29 45.74
CA SER A 407 -23.37 19.43 46.17
C SER A 407 -24.72 19.73 45.53
N GLY A 408 -25.47 18.70 45.19
CA GLY A 408 -26.85 18.36 45.41
C GLY A 408 -27.95 19.00 44.56
N PRO A 409 -29.22 18.53 44.60
CA PRO A 409 -29.68 17.24 45.07
C PRO A 409 -30.56 16.45 44.09
N SER A 410 -30.80 15.22 44.44
CA SER A 410 -31.69 14.17 43.92
C SER A 410 -33.13 14.59 43.58
N ALA A 411 -33.69 14.03 42.53
CA ALA A 411 -35.09 13.61 42.47
C ALA A 411 -35.31 12.47 41.49
N SER A 412 -36.02 11.52 41.97
CA SER A 412 -36.36 10.20 41.49
C SER A 412 -37.49 10.17 40.44
N GLN A 413 -37.54 9.03 39.75
CA GLN A 413 -38.70 8.20 39.37
C GLN A 413 -39.18 8.15 37.92
N SER A 414 -39.14 6.92 37.46
CA SER A 414 -40.20 6.12 36.78
C SER A 414 -40.47 6.37 35.29
N GLY A 415 -40.31 5.27 34.49
CA GLY A 415 -40.96 5.05 33.18
C GLY A 415 -42.48 4.79 33.36
N PRO A 416 -43.22 4.29 32.35
CA PRO A 416 -42.83 3.49 31.18
C PRO A 416 -43.64 3.83 29.88
N ALA A 417 -43.25 3.17 28.77
CA ALA A 417 -44.04 2.65 27.65
C ALA A 417 -45.07 3.51 26.87
N GLY A 418 -45.03 3.41 25.57
CA GLY A 418 -46.17 3.63 24.71
C GLY A 418 -45.89 4.13 23.31
N ASN A 419 -45.82 3.17 22.35
CA ASN A 419 -46.19 3.44 20.96
C ASN A 419 -47.69 3.60 20.88
N PRO A 420 -48.32 4.36 19.97
CA PRO A 420 -48.65 3.84 18.67
C PRO A 420 -48.71 4.85 17.48
N GLU A 421 -48.51 4.27 16.30
CA GLU A 421 -49.17 4.46 14.97
C GLU A 421 -49.91 5.78 14.65
N SER A 422 -49.67 6.25 13.46
CA SER A 422 -50.52 6.28 12.25
C SER A 422 -50.62 7.65 11.54
N SER A 423 -50.56 7.52 10.23
CA SER A 423 -51.27 8.24 9.16
C SER A 423 -50.95 9.73 8.96
N GLY A 424 -50.59 10.08 7.75
CA GLY A 424 -51.38 10.35 6.62
C GLY A 424 -50.81 11.47 5.75
N GLU A 425 -50.77 11.18 4.47
CA GLU A 425 -51.10 12.02 3.32
C GLU A 425 -50.38 13.35 3.04
N ASN A 426 -49.67 13.37 1.95
CA ASN A 426 -50.05 13.84 0.59
C ASN A 426 -49.59 15.27 0.20
N ALA A 427 -49.15 15.31 -1.04
CA ALA A 427 -49.19 16.38 -2.03
C ALA A 427 -47.99 17.35 -2.12
N GLY A 428 -47.37 17.29 -3.29
CA GLY A 428 -47.34 18.42 -4.16
C GLY A 428 -46.03 18.64 -4.92
N THR A 429 -45.96 18.05 -6.11
CA THR A 429 -45.37 18.60 -7.34
C THR A 429 -44.82 20.03 -7.29
N GLN A 430 -43.60 20.24 -7.80
CA GLN A 430 -43.30 21.18 -8.88
C GLN A 430 -41.83 21.13 -9.27
N SER A 431 -41.58 20.80 -10.54
CA SER A 431 -40.36 21.16 -11.29
C SER A 431 -40.45 22.63 -11.68
N PRO A 432 -39.34 23.31 -11.85
CA PRO A 432 -39.23 24.39 -12.80
C PRO A 432 -37.99 24.27 -13.71
N PRO A 433 -37.82 25.15 -14.71
CA PRO A 433 -37.73 24.76 -16.09
C PRO A 433 -36.33 24.97 -16.69
N ASP A 434 -36.22 24.43 -17.91
CA ASP A 434 -35.21 24.70 -18.92
C ASP A 434 -34.83 26.18 -19.04
N SER A 435 -33.53 26.46 -19.22
CA SER A 435 -33.11 27.62 -20.02
C SER A 435 -31.67 27.43 -20.57
N ALA A 436 -31.65 27.21 -21.89
CA ALA A 436 -30.92 27.94 -22.90
C ALA A 436 -29.40 27.85 -22.98
N GLU A 437 -28.96 27.20 -24.04
CA GLU A 437 -27.67 27.44 -24.73
C GLU A 437 -27.51 28.92 -25.14
N PRO A 438 -26.27 29.38 -25.32
CA PRO A 438 -26.01 30.32 -26.38
C PRO A 438 -25.01 29.81 -27.43
N THR A 439 -25.45 29.92 -28.63
CA THR A 439 -24.83 29.85 -29.95
C THR A 439 -23.57 30.70 -30.07
N GLY A 440 -22.63 30.17 -30.90
CA GLY A 440 -21.37 30.75 -31.27
C GLY A 440 -21.44 32.06 -32.10
N PRO A 441 -20.27 32.51 -32.57
CA PRO A 441 -20.18 32.70 -34.01
C PRO A 441 -18.92 32.13 -34.67
N GLN A 442 -19.14 31.60 -35.87
CA GLN A 442 -18.15 31.39 -36.92
C GLN A 442 -17.56 32.72 -37.40
N THR A 443 -16.26 32.74 -37.70
CA THR A 443 -15.71 33.52 -38.80
C THR A 443 -14.61 32.72 -39.48
N ASP A 444 -14.87 32.54 -40.73
CA ASP A 444 -14.05 32.17 -41.87
C ASP A 444 -12.92 33.22 -42.06
N ASP A 445 -11.72 32.82 -42.39
CA ASP A 445 -11.01 33.31 -43.57
C ASP A 445 -9.66 32.55 -43.76
N GLY A 446 -9.46 32.12 -44.99
CA GLY A 446 -8.29 31.45 -45.47
C GLY A 446 -7.10 32.37 -45.71
N THR A 447 -5.95 31.76 -45.79
CA THR A 447 -4.93 32.01 -46.87
C THR A 447 -3.82 30.94 -46.81
N GLU A 448 -3.63 30.26 -47.94
CA GLU A 448 -2.40 29.61 -48.35
C GLU A 448 -1.20 30.56 -48.29
N VAL A 449 0.00 30.01 -48.05
CA VAL A 449 1.22 30.18 -48.86
C VAL A 449 2.35 29.28 -48.38
N THR A 450 2.71 28.35 -49.18
CA THR A 450 4.00 27.78 -49.67
C THR A 450 5.31 28.08 -48.92
N ASP A 451 6.02 26.98 -48.68
CA ASP A 451 7.36 26.57 -49.19
C ASP A 451 8.64 26.99 -48.46
N SER A 452 9.46 25.96 -48.31
CA SER A 452 10.94 25.86 -48.36
C SER A 452 11.79 26.33 -47.16
N ALA A 453 12.40 25.40 -46.52
CA ALA A 453 13.81 25.01 -46.44
C ALA A 453 14.02 24.09 -45.23
#